data_26df6e8a343174e7df8f0c8860b70db5
#
_entry.id   26df6e8a343174e7df8f0c8860b70db5
#
_cell.length_a   1.000
_cell.length_b   1.000
_cell.length_c   1.000
_cell.angle_alpha   90.00
_cell.angle_beta   90.00
_cell.angle_gamma   90.00
#
_symmetry.space_group_name_H-M   'P 1'
#
loop_
_entity.id
_entity.type
_entity.pdbx_description
1 polymer ?
#
loop_
_entity_poly.entity_id
_entity_poly.type
_entity_poly.pdbx_seq_one_letter_code
_entity_poly.pdbx_strand_id
1 'polypeptide(L)'
;PFGVQPEQRGHEILTTFRLAGVGGGIKGVLNEKSLLLERRDGKGIRLDIETIRRVRHHHIPVIPQGLTWMGFITLILAARVLSGPIQIYALAIGAITIFGWLLGRKPTLCIDTKQGDRHILHGPDSLLLRTQMMINRLCEGKTLEEAREGLEEIQLHPNFPSISPL
;
A
#
# COMPACT_ATOMS: atom_id res chain seq x y z
N PRO A 1 16.44 -20.65 -1.91
CA PRO A 1 17.15 -19.40 -1.84
C PRO A 1 17.23 -18.81 -3.23
N PHE A 2 16.60 -17.69 -3.44
CA PHE A 2 16.83 -16.94 -4.66
C PHE A 2 18.18 -16.26 -4.52
N GLY A 3 19.25 -17.00 -4.85
CA GLY A 3 20.57 -16.45 -4.97
C GLY A 3 20.51 -15.32 -5.99
N VAL A 4 20.86 -14.13 -5.55
CA VAL A 4 21.06 -13.00 -6.44
C VAL A 4 22.16 -13.38 -7.42
N GLN A 5 21.77 -13.77 -8.62
CA GLN A 5 22.75 -14.03 -9.69
C GLN A 5 23.37 -12.70 -10.11
N PRO A 6 24.68 -12.64 -10.34
CA PRO A 6 25.40 -11.40 -10.67
C PRO A 6 25.06 -10.77 -12.02
N GLU A 7 24.18 -11.35 -12.80
CA GLU A 7 23.74 -10.82 -14.09
C GLU A 7 22.60 -9.78 -14.03
N GLN A 8 22.29 -9.28 -12.83
CA GLN A 8 21.13 -8.41 -12.62
C GLN A 8 21.47 -6.90 -12.76
N ARG A 9 22.19 -6.53 -13.79
CA ARG A 9 22.25 -5.12 -14.20
C ARG A 9 20.89 -4.73 -14.75
N GLY A 10 20.11 -3.96 -13.97
CA GLY A 10 18.80 -3.46 -14.38
C GLY A 10 17.63 -3.79 -13.43
N HIS A 11 17.90 -4.37 -12.28
CA HIS A 11 16.88 -4.59 -11.27
C HIS A 11 16.81 -3.38 -10.33
N GLU A 12 15.63 -2.82 -10.17
CA GLU A 12 15.39 -1.85 -9.12
C GLU A 12 14.87 -2.57 -7.86
N ILE A 13 15.60 -2.40 -6.76
CA ILE A 13 15.20 -2.95 -5.47
C ILE A 13 14.18 -2.00 -4.86
N LEU A 14 12.94 -2.47 -4.74
CA LEU A 14 11.87 -1.78 -4.05
C LEU A 14 11.92 -2.14 -2.56
N THR A 15 12.13 -1.14 -1.72
CA THR A 15 12.24 -1.36 -0.27
C THR A 15 10.91 -1.70 0.39
N THR A 16 10.97 -2.56 1.37
CA THR A 16 9.96 -3.00 2.34
C THR A 16 8.49 -2.63 2.09
N PHE A 17 7.78 -3.51 1.44
CA PHE A 17 6.32 -3.55 1.44
C PHE A 17 5.80 -4.48 2.54
N ARG A 18 4.59 -4.20 3.00
CA ARG A 18 3.84 -5.15 3.83
C ARG A 18 2.65 -5.67 3.03
N LEU A 19 2.53 -6.97 2.92
CA LEU A 19 1.32 -7.60 2.37
C LEU A 19 0.16 -7.50 3.36
N ALA A 20 -1.04 -7.20 2.88
CA ALA A 20 -2.23 -7.22 3.70
C ALA A 20 -2.50 -8.65 4.23
N GLY A 21 -2.77 -8.77 5.52
CA GLY A 21 -3.09 -10.03 6.18
C GLY A 21 -1.88 -10.90 6.55
N VAL A 22 -0.67 -10.49 6.24
CA VAL A 22 0.54 -11.23 6.60
C VAL A 22 1.54 -10.30 7.28
N GLY A 23 1.79 -10.50 8.55
CA GLY A 23 2.78 -9.75 9.32
C GLY A 23 4.19 -10.03 8.81
N GLY A 24 4.82 -9.07 8.16
CA GLY A 24 6.20 -9.16 7.72
C GLY A 24 6.54 -8.16 6.63
N GLY A 25 7.80 -7.76 6.56
CA GLY A 25 8.33 -6.94 5.47
C GLY A 25 8.51 -7.79 4.21
N ILE A 26 8.12 -7.26 3.07
CA ILE A 26 8.33 -7.86 1.75
C ILE A 26 9.30 -6.99 0.99
N LYS A 27 10.29 -7.62 0.39
CA LYS A 27 11.15 -6.98 -0.59
C LYS A 27 10.54 -7.17 -1.97
N GLY A 28 10.38 -6.08 -2.70
CA GLY A 28 10.00 -6.11 -4.10
C GLY A 28 11.22 -5.85 -4.97
N VAL A 29 11.42 -6.66 -5.99
CA VAL A 29 12.41 -6.44 -7.05
C VAL A 29 11.65 -6.31 -8.36
N LEU A 30 11.75 -5.15 -8.98
CA LEU A 30 11.11 -4.88 -10.26
C LEU A 30 12.11 -5.07 -11.40
N ASN A 31 11.71 -5.88 -12.35
CA ASN A 31 12.43 -6.16 -13.57
C ASN A 31 11.61 -5.71 -14.78
N GLU A 32 12.19 -5.58 -15.95
CA GLU A 32 11.47 -5.25 -17.18
C GLU A 32 10.34 -6.23 -17.51
N LYS A 33 10.51 -7.50 -17.13
CA LYS A 33 9.55 -8.57 -17.44
C LYS A 33 8.73 -9.05 -16.25
N SER A 34 9.20 -8.82 -15.03
CA SER A 34 8.55 -9.38 -13.85
C SER A 34 8.75 -8.55 -12.59
N LEU A 35 7.78 -8.60 -11.72
CA LEU A 35 7.85 -8.11 -10.35
C LEU A 35 8.00 -9.32 -9.41
N LEU A 36 9.10 -9.36 -8.70
CA LEU A 36 9.37 -10.38 -7.69
C LEU A 36 9.08 -9.80 -6.31
N LEU A 37 8.18 -10.41 -5.57
CA LEU A 37 7.86 -10.06 -4.21
C LEU A 37 8.38 -11.16 -3.29
N GLU A 38 9.43 -10.88 -2.56
CA GLU A 38 10.05 -11.84 -1.63
C GLU A 38 9.68 -11.49 -0.20
N ARG A 39 9.14 -12.47 0.50
CA ARG A 39 8.82 -12.37 1.91
C ARG A 39 10.02 -12.78 2.77
N ARG A 40 10.06 -12.28 4.00
CA ARG A 40 11.16 -12.54 4.96
C ARG A 40 11.38 -14.03 5.29
N ASP A 41 10.35 -14.86 5.10
CA ASP A 41 10.40 -16.32 5.30
C ASP A 41 10.92 -17.10 4.08
N GLY A 42 11.42 -16.42 3.05
CA GLY A 42 11.96 -17.02 1.83
C GLY A 42 10.93 -17.46 0.80
N LYS A 43 9.64 -17.25 1.08
CA LYS A 43 8.58 -17.47 0.08
C LYS A 43 8.44 -16.24 -0.79
N GLY A 44 8.47 -16.43 -2.08
CA GLY A 44 8.34 -15.36 -3.06
C GLY A 44 7.18 -15.58 -4.02
N ILE A 45 6.62 -14.48 -4.52
CA ILE A 45 5.63 -14.47 -5.60
C ILE A 45 6.26 -13.73 -6.77
N ARG A 46 6.25 -14.35 -7.93
CA ARG A 46 6.67 -13.74 -9.19
C ARG A 46 5.42 -13.37 -9.98
N LEU A 47 5.31 -12.11 -10.31
CA LEU A 47 4.26 -11.57 -11.18
C LEU A 47 4.90 -11.12 -12.49
N ASP A 48 4.57 -11.75 -13.59
CA ASP A 48 5.03 -11.30 -14.89
C ASP A 48 4.26 -10.04 -15.31
N ILE A 49 4.97 -9.03 -15.82
CA ILE A 49 4.38 -7.74 -16.22
C ILE A 49 3.25 -7.94 -17.23
N GLU A 50 3.38 -8.89 -18.15
CA GLU A 50 2.36 -9.22 -19.14
C GLU A 50 1.06 -9.77 -18.51
N THR A 51 1.14 -10.35 -17.33
CA THR A 51 -0.03 -10.88 -16.61
C THR A 51 -0.75 -9.82 -15.79
N ILE A 52 -0.14 -8.67 -15.58
CA ILE A 52 -0.74 -7.57 -14.85
C ILE A 52 -1.80 -6.90 -15.73
N ARG A 53 -3.03 -6.87 -15.24
CA ARG A 53 -4.15 -6.21 -15.90
C ARG A 53 -4.24 -4.75 -15.51
N ARG A 54 -4.10 -4.46 -14.23
CA ARG A 54 -4.29 -3.12 -13.68
C ARG A 54 -3.57 -2.97 -12.35
N VAL A 55 -2.98 -1.80 -12.15
CA VAL A 55 -2.39 -1.39 -10.87
C VAL A 55 -3.13 -0.15 -10.39
N ARG A 56 -3.61 -0.17 -9.16
CA ARG A 56 -4.34 0.94 -8.54
C ARG A 56 -3.73 1.31 -7.21
N HIS A 57 -3.55 2.58 -7.02
CA HIS A 57 -3.16 3.16 -5.74
C HIS A 57 -4.42 3.72 -5.05
N HIS A 58 -4.69 3.24 -3.84
CA HIS A 58 -5.83 3.65 -3.05
C HIS A 58 -5.42 3.99 -1.62
N HIS A 59 -6.18 4.88 -1.02
CA HIS A 59 -6.12 5.11 0.41
C HIS A 59 -7.28 4.38 1.06
N ILE A 60 -6.97 3.31 1.78
CA ILE A 60 -7.99 2.52 2.49
C ILE A 60 -8.09 3.04 3.93
N PRO A 61 -9.31 3.28 4.45
CA PRO A 61 -9.48 3.67 5.83
C PRO A 61 -8.98 2.58 6.78
N VAL A 62 -8.30 2.98 7.84
CA VAL A 62 -7.78 2.05 8.86
C VAL A 62 -8.92 1.40 9.62
N ILE A 63 -10.00 2.16 9.88
CA ILE A 63 -11.16 1.69 10.60
C ILE A 63 -12.16 1.11 9.60
N PRO A 64 -12.62 -0.14 9.81
CA PRO A 64 -13.65 -0.75 8.96
C PRO A 64 -14.94 0.08 8.96
N GLN A 65 -15.59 0.13 7.82
CA GLN A 65 -16.83 0.90 7.65
C GLN A 65 -17.94 0.50 8.63
N GLY A 66 -18.02 -0.78 8.96
CA GLY A 66 -19.00 -1.27 9.95
C GLY A 66 -18.78 -0.67 11.34
N LEU A 67 -17.53 -0.51 11.77
CA LEU A 67 -17.20 0.11 13.04
C LEU A 67 -17.55 1.59 13.06
N THR A 68 -17.41 2.28 11.93
CA THR A 68 -17.81 3.68 11.76
C THR A 68 -19.31 3.86 11.92
N TRP A 69 -20.12 2.97 11.34
CA TRP A 69 -21.57 2.97 11.52
C TRP A 69 -21.96 2.75 12.99
N MET A 70 -21.28 1.84 13.68
CA MET A 70 -21.47 1.68 15.12
C MET A 70 -21.14 2.95 15.90
N GLY A 71 -20.08 3.65 15.51
CA GLY A 71 -19.73 4.96 16.10
C GLY A 71 -20.84 6.01 15.92
N PHE A 72 -21.43 6.10 14.74
CA PHE A 72 -22.57 7.00 14.47
C PHE A 72 -23.80 6.63 15.32
N ILE A 73 -24.15 5.35 15.38
CA ILE A 73 -25.26 4.87 16.20
C ILE A 73 -25.02 5.19 17.67
N THR A 74 -23.79 4.95 18.17
CA THR A 74 -23.40 5.28 19.54
C THR A 74 -23.55 6.77 19.85
N LEU A 75 -23.14 7.65 18.93
CA LEU A 75 -23.32 9.10 19.09
C LEU A 75 -24.79 9.50 19.19
N ILE A 76 -25.64 8.96 18.31
CA ILE A 76 -27.07 9.28 18.31
C ILE A 76 -27.73 8.79 19.60
N LEU A 77 -27.45 7.57 20.03
CA LEU A 77 -27.98 7.00 21.27
C LEU A 77 -27.46 7.76 22.49
N ALA A 78 -26.19 8.11 22.54
CA ALA A 78 -25.62 8.87 23.64
C ALA A 78 -26.27 10.26 23.76
N ALA A 79 -26.53 10.92 22.65
CA ALA A 79 -27.17 12.24 22.66
C ALA A 79 -28.64 12.21 23.07
N ARG A 80 -29.35 11.07 22.86
CA ARG A 80 -30.80 10.97 23.04
C ARG A 80 -31.22 10.22 24.29
N VAL A 81 -30.48 9.20 24.70
CA VAL A 81 -30.90 8.23 25.71
C VAL A 81 -30.03 8.28 26.97
N LEU A 82 -28.72 8.51 26.80
CA LEU A 82 -27.79 8.50 27.90
C LEU A 82 -27.74 9.86 28.60
N SER A 83 -27.47 9.84 29.90
CA SER A 83 -27.27 11.04 30.74
C SER A 83 -26.12 10.84 31.70
N GLY A 84 -25.56 11.95 32.19
CA GLY A 84 -24.46 11.91 33.14
C GLY A 84 -23.08 11.57 32.52
N PRO A 85 -22.13 11.06 33.29
CA PRO A 85 -20.76 10.81 32.85
C PRO A 85 -20.67 9.77 31.73
N ILE A 86 -21.59 8.81 31.69
CA ILE A 86 -21.66 7.76 30.66
C ILE A 86 -21.91 8.38 29.27
N GLN A 87 -22.73 9.43 29.20
CA GLN A 87 -22.97 10.14 27.97
C GLN A 87 -21.69 10.75 27.40
N ILE A 88 -20.87 11.35 28.23
CA ILE A 88 -19.60 11.97 27.81
C ILE A 88 -18.63 10.93 27.26
N TYR A 89 -18.48 9.80 27.94
CA TYR A 89 -17.62 8.70 27.46
C TYR A 89 -18.13 8.12 26.14
N ALA A 90 -19.43 7.89 26.00
CA ALA A 90 -20.01 7.35 24.77
C ALA A 90 -19.86 8.34 23.59
N LEU A 91 -20.04 9.62 23.80
CA LEU A 91 -19.80 10.67 22.80
C LEU A 91 -18.32 10.73 22.39
N ALA A 92 -17.40 10.64 23.36
CA ALA A 92 -15.97 10.64 23.10
C ALA A 92 -15.55 9.42 22.26
N ILE A 93 -16.01 8.22 22.59
CA ILE A 93 -15.70 6.99 21.84
C ILE A 93 -16.25 7.06 20.42
N GLY A 94 -17.51 7.49 20.25
CA GLY A 94 -18.11 7.66 18.93
C GLY A 94 -17.38 8.69 18.07
N ALA A 95 -17.02 9.84 18.65
CA ALA A 95 -16.27 10.88 17.98
C ALA A 95 -14.87 10.40 17.56
N ILE A 96 -14.12 9.73 18.44
CA ILE A 96 -12.80 9.17 18.14
C ILE A 96 -12.89 8.16 17.00
N THR A 97 -13.90 7.32 16.99
CA THR A 97 -14.11 6.32 15.93
C THR A 97 -14.33 6.99 14.57
N ILE A 98 -15.16 8.01 14.52
CA ILE A 98 -15.46 8.74 13.28
C ILE A 98 -14.25 9.53 12.79
N PHE A 99 -13.57 10.25 13.69
CA PHE A 99 -12.35 10.99 13.34
C PHE A 99 -11.23 10.05 12.87
N GLY A 100 -11.06 8.92 13.54
CA GLY A 100 -10.11 7.90 13.12
C GLY A 100 -10.40 7.34 11.72
N TRP A 101 -11.67 7.19 11.36
CA TRP A 101 -12.07 6.78 10.01
C TRP A 101 -11.80 7.87 8.97
N LEU A 102 -12.06 9.12 9.29
CA LEU A 102 -11.84 10.25 8.36
C LEU A 102 -10.35 10.54 8.13
N LEU A 103 -9.56 10.50 9.19
CA LEU A 103 -8.14 10.88 9.17
C LEU A 103 -7.22 9.68 8.97
N GLY A 104 -7.59 8.51 9.45
CA GLY A 104 -6.79 7.30 9.39
C GLY A 104 -6.93 6.59 8.06
N ARG A 105 -6.16 7.01 7.05
CA ARG A 105 -6.08 6.34 5.75
C ARG A 105 -4.70 5.77 5.53
N LYS A 106 -4.63 4.52 5.08
CA LYS A 106 -3.37 3.86 4.72
C LYS A 106 -3.25 3.78 3.20
N PRO A 107 -2.11 4.20 2.63
CA PRO A 107 -1.85 3.99 1.23
C PRO A 107 -1.72 2.51 0.93
N THR A 108 -2.35 2.08 -0.14
CA THR A 108 -2.41 0.68 -0.56
C THR A 108 -2.28 0.57 -2.06
N LEU A 109 -1.43 -0.34 -2.52
CA LEU A 109 -1.27 -0.67 -3.91
C LEU A 109 -1.96 -2.00 -4.21
N CYS A 110 -2.95 -1.97 -5.09
CA CYS A 110 -3.64 -3.17 -5.57
C CYS A 110 -3.14 -3.52 -6.97
N ILE A 111 -2.64 -4.73 -7.14
CA ILE A 111 -2.21 -5.29 -8.42
C ILE A 111 -3.22 -6.37 -8.80
N ASP A 112 -4.00 -6.10 -9.83
CA ASP A 112 -4.96 -7.05 -10.39
C ASP A 112 -4.30 -7.79 -11.56
N THR A 113 -4.31 -9.12 -11.54
CA THR A 113 -3.80 -9.94 -12.63
C THR A 113 -4.90 -10.31 -13.62
N LYS A 114 -4.53 -10.68 -14.85
CA LYS A 114 -5.45 -11.16 -15.86
C LYS A 114 -6.14 -12.47 -15.47
N GLN A 115 -5.52 -13.23 -14.58
CA GLN A 115 -6.05 -14.50 -14.05
C GLN A 115 -7.11 -14.30 -12.96
N GLY A 116 -7.31 -13.05 -12.51
CA GLY A 116 -8.30 -12.72 -11.49
C GLY A 116 -7.71 -12.61 -10.07
N ASP A 117 -6.45 -12.90 -9.89
CA ASP A 117 -5.78 -12.73 -8.60
C ASP A 117 -5.57 -11.26 -8.27
N ARG A 118 -5.72 -10.94 -7.02
CA ARG A 118 -5.48 -9.59 -6.48
C ARG A 118 -4.43 -9.61 -5.41
N HIS A 119 -3.36 -8.87 -5.62
CA HIS A 119 -2.30 -8.67 -4.64
C HIS A 119 -2.39 -7.28 -4.04
N ILE A 120 -2.40 -7.21 -2.72
CA ILE A 120 -2.53 -5.95 -1.98
C ILE A 120 -1.23 -5.70 -1.22
N LEU A 121 -0.60 -4.58 -1.50
CA LEU A 121 0.65 -4.15 -0.90
C LEU A 121 0.44 -2.89 -0.08
N HIS A 122 1.02 -2.84 1.11
CA HIS A 122 1.06 -1.67 1.97
C HIS A 122 2.49 -1.17 2.10
N GLY A 123 2.65 0.13 2.13
CA GLY A 123 3.95 0.74 2.29
C GLY A 123 3.87 2.27 2.34
N PRO A 124 5.01 2.97 2.31
CA PRO A 124 5.05 4.41 2.18
C PRO A 124 4.35 4.87 0.89
N ASP A 125 3.59 5.96 0.97
CA ASP A 125 2.80 6.47 -0.14
C ASP A 125 3.64 6.79 -1.39
N SER A 126 4.79 7.43 -1.18
CA SER A 126 5.75 7.76 -2.24
C SER A 126 6.26 6.52 -2.98
N LEU A 127 6.58 5.47 -2.23
CA LEU A 127 7.09 4.23 -2.78
C LEU A 127 6.01 3.50 -3.58
N LEU A 128 4.78 3.46 -3.07
CA LEU A 128 3.66 2.83 -3.76
C LEU A 128 3.30 3.58 -5.05
N LEU A 129 3.27 4.90 -5.01
CA LEU A 129 3.01 5.74 -6.18
C LEU A 129 4.10 5.54 -7.25
N ARG A 130 5.36 5.56 -6.85
CA ARG A 130 6.48 5.30 -7.75
C ARG A 130 6.38 3.91 -8.38
N THR A 131 6.10 2.90 -7.58
CA THR A 131 5.93 1.51 -8.04
C THR A 131 4.79 1.40 -9.04
N GLN A 132 3.66 2.04 -8.77
CA GLN A 132 2.53 2.09 -9.69
C GLN A 132 2.92 2.70 -11.03
N MET A 133 3.57 3.84 -11.00
CA MET A 133 3.97 4.54 -12.23
C MET A 133 4.97 3.72 -13.04
N MET A 134 5.93 3.09 -12.37
CA MET A 134 6.92 2.22 -13.03
C MET A 134 6.25 1.00 -13.67
N ILE A 135 5.38 0.31 -12.95
CA ILE A 135 4.68 -0.87 -13.47
C ILE A 135 3.80 -0.47 -14.67
N ASN A 136 3.08 0.65 -14.59
CA ASN A 136 2.26 1.13 -15.70
C ASN A 136 3.11 1.41 -16.95
N ARG A 137 4.26 2.06 -16.79
CA ARG A 137 5.18 2.33 -17.90
C ARG A 137 5.77 1.05 -18.50
N LEU A 138 6.10 0.06 -17.66
CA LEU A 138 6.56 -1.24 -18.13
C LEU A 138 5.45 -2.00 -18.88
N CYS A 139 4.20 -1.89 -18.43
CA CYS A 139 3.04 -2.46 -19.14
C CYS A 139 2.81 -1.79 -20.51
N GLU A 140 3.23 -0.54 -20.69
CA GLU A 140 3.22 0.18 -21.97
C GLU A 140 4.38 -0.22 -22.90
N GLY A 141 5.28 -1.09 -22.44
CA GLY A 141 6.41 -1.58 -23.22
C GLY A 141 7.67 -0.74 -23.14
N LYS A 142 7.75 0.20 -22.17
CA LYS A 142 8.94 1.00 -21.93
C LYS A 142 10.04 0.18 -21.24
N THR A 143 11.28 0.58 -21.44
CA THR A 143 12.42 0.00 -20.73
C THR A 143 12.42 0.40 -19.25
N LEU A 144 13.20 -0.30 -18.43
CA LEU A 144 13.30 0.02 -16.99
C LEU A 144 13.86 1.44 -16.76
N GLU A 145 14.81 1.87 -17.58
CA GLU A 145 15.39 3.22 -17.51
C GLU A 145 14.36 4.29 -17.83
N GLU A 146 13.60 4.11 -18.90
CA GLU A 146 12.50 5.02 -19.27
C GLU A 146 11.38 5.02 -18.21
N ALA A 147 11.13 3.88 -17.59
CA ALA A 147 10.15 3.78 -16.50
C ALA A 147 10.57 4.56 -15.25
N ARG A 148 11.87 4.72 -15.03
CA ARG A 148 12.44 5.48 -13.89
C ARG A 148 12.52 6.97 -14.13
N GLU A 149 12.53 7.40 -15.37
CA GLU A 149 12.71 8.80 -15.75
C GLU A 149 11.66 9.71 -15.10
N GLY A 150 12.11 10.78 -14.45
CA GLY A 150 11.26 11.75 -13.76
C GLY A 150 10.69 11.30 -12.42
N LEU A 151 10.90 10.04 -12.01
CA LEU A 151 10.41 9.55 -10.70
C LEU A 151 11.36 9.86 -9.54
N GLU A 152 12.58 10.27 -9.83
CA GLU A 152 13.55 10.72 -8.82
C GLU A 152 13.09 11.98 -8.09
N GLU A 153 12.38 12.86 -8.76
CA GLU A 153 11.82 14.08 -8.17
C GLU A 153 10.78 13.79 -7.09
N ILE A 154 10.04 12.69 -7.21
CA ILE A 154 9.06 12.28 -6.20
C ILE A 154 9.73 11.96 -4.86
N GLN A 155 10.97 11.49 -4.88
CA GLN A 155 11.74 11.21 -3.67
C GLN A 155 12.26 12.48 -2.98
N LEU A 156 12.43 13.54 -3.71
CA LEU A 156 12.95 14.82 -3.20
C LEU A 156 11.87 15.71 -2.59
N HIS A 157 10.59 15.31 -2.69
CA HIS A 157 9.51 16.08 -2.09
C HIS A 157 9.63 16.05 -0.55
N PRO A 158 9.58 17.20 0.15
CA PRO A 158 9.85 17.29 1.60
C PRO A 158 8.87 16.49 2.46
N ASN A 159 7.72 16.12 1.94
CA ASN A 159 6.73 15.29 2.62
C ASN A 159 6.93 13.79 2.42
N PHE A 160 7.92 13.40 1.64
CA PHE A 160 8.24 12.00 1.42
C PHE A 160 9.53 11.65 2.15
N PRO A 161 9.54 10.59 2.99
CA PRO A 161 10.77 10.16 3.61
C PRO A 161 11.80 9.81 2.52
N SER A 162 12.95 10.46 2.57
CA SER A 162 14.08 10.15 1.70
C SER A 162 14.47 8.70 1.96
N ILE A 163 14.27 7.86 0.97
CA ILE A 163 14.79 6.49 0.99
C ILE A 163 16.25 6.62 0.62
N SER A 164 17.12 6.54 1.63
CA SER A 164 18.54 6.46 1.38
C SER A 164 18.84 5.26 0.49
N PRO A 165 19.53 5.42 -0.62
CA PRO A 165 20.02 4.29 -1.36
C PRO A 165 21.01 3.53 -0.46
N LEU A 166 20.74 2.29 -0.17
CA LEU A 166 21.69 1.35 0.38
C LEU A 166 22.50 0.73 -0.74
#